data_c9a54d7055863d93ec0212aee848a19a
#
_entry.id   c9a54d7055863d93ec0212aee848a19a
#
_cell.length_a   1.000
_cell.length_b   1.000
_cell.length_c   1.000
_cell.angle_alpha   90.00
_cell.angle_beta   90.00
_cell.angle_gamma   90.00
#
_symmetry.space_group_name_H-M   'P 1'
#
loop_
_entity.id
_entity.type
_entity.pdbx_description
1 polymer ?
#
loop_
_entity_poly.entity_id
_entity_poly.type
_entity_poly.pdbx_seq_one_letter_code
_entity_poly.pdbx_strand_id
1 'polypeptide(L)'
;MQTDHQRPSEARTLYSFVSDGTNLTPSDVARIARSPRHPSKPGAAFAVGMSADAQERVARSRGIVDDIVRRGDVVYGITTGFGAFKDRVVSHEDLAQLQVNLILSQCVGVGNPLPAEVVRALMLCRAHTLSLGYSGIRPETLGLIYDMLNAGVHPLIPEQGSVGASGDLAPLSHMALGMLGLGQAEYGGRFMPAGEALAAAGLQHARLAPKEGLALSNGTSLMSALLSLALVDAALLCDTADVVGAMSLEAMQGVPYAFDQRIHAVRGHSGQMASAANIRLLTQASTLMWRDIPGDGLQKAAAGKVQDAYSLRCMPQVHGPARDAVGYVNGVLAVELNGANDNPLVFGADTFSEEHAAEVQHTGFSHRHQILSGGNFHGAPLSVASDFLAIAVCQLGTISERRQARLVDPAAHGGLFPAFLIENGGLNSGFMMVQYTSAALASENKSLAHPASVDTIPTSANVEDHVSMGPIAARHARSIVANTARVLALEAMMAAQALDFRMRNEGTLSKMGRGTAQAYTLVRERVPFLSRDEDFQPYIAAVEELVLSGKLASVLADVSSEQAVGI
;
A
#
# COMPACT_ATOMS: atom_id res chain seq x y z
N MET A 1 -17.99 -41.07 -30.04
CA MET A 1 -16.60 -40.91 -29.63
C MET A 1 -16.22 -39.46 -29.79
N GLN A 2 -16.40 -38.67 -28.71
CA GLN A 2 -15.97 -37.30 -28.63
C GLN A 2 -14.64 -37.29 -27.86
N THR A 3 -13.59 -36.87 -28.52
CA THR A 3 -12.26 -36.72 -27.94
C THR A 3 -12.20 -35.41 -27.19
N ASP A 4 -12.19 -35.51 -25.87
CA ASP A 4 -12.01 -34.43 -24.92
C ASP A 4 -10.55 -33.91 -25.04
N HIS A 5 -10.36 -32.74 -25.66
CA HIS A 5 -9.10 -32.06 -25.67
C HIS A 5 -8.91 -31.33 -24.34
N GLN A 6 -8.33 -32.02 -23.36
CA GLN A 6 -7.77 -31.39 -22.17
C GLN A 6 -6.67 -30.40 -22.62
N ARG A 7 -6.92 -29.09 -22.44
CA ARG A 7 -5.87 -28.06 -22.51
C ARG A 7 -4.81 -28.39 -21.45
N PRO A 8 -3.51 -28.30 -21.76
CA PRO A 8 -2.48 -28.45 -20.75
C PRO A 8 -2.68 -27.37 -19.69
N SER A 9 -2.69 -27.76 -18.41
CA SER A 9 -2.66 -26.81 -17.28
C SER A 9 -1.38 -26.00 -17.42
N GLU A 10 -1.49 -24.68 -17.64
CA GLU A 10 -0.35 -23.78 -17.52
C GLU A 10 0.28 -24.00 -16.14
N ALA A 11 1.49 -24.51 -16.13
CA ALA A 11 2.31 -24.62 -14.93
C ALA A 11 2.54 -23.19 -14.43
N ARG A 12 1.77 -22.74 -13.41
CA ARG A 12 1.99 -21.46 -12.76
C ARG A 12 3.40 -21.44 -12.21
N THR A 13 4.23 -20.59 -12.76
CA THR A 13 5.61 -20.39 -12.30
C THR A 13 5.58 -20.03 -10.82
N LEU A 14 6.20 -20.84 -9.98
CA LEU A 14 6.34 -20.59 -8.56
C LEU A 14 7.22 -19.34 -8.36
N TYR A 15 6.66 -18.25 -7.84
CA TYR A 15 7.45 -17.11 -7.44
C TYR A 15 8.25 -17.46 -6.17
N SER A 16 9.57 -17.27 -6.21
CA SER A 16 10.46 -17.48 -5.06
C SER A 16 11.10 -16.17 -4.68
N PHE A 17 11.01 -15.81 -3.41
CA PHE A 17 11.72 -14.68 -2.83
C PHE A 17 12.69 -15.17 -1.76
N VAL A 18 13.98 -14.92 -1.97
CA VAL A 18 15.05 -15.26 -1.04
C VAL A 18 15.55 -13.97 -0.41
N SER A 19 15.23 -13.78 0.86
CA SER A 19 15.63 -12.61 1.64
C SER A 19 17.13 -12.65 1.94
N ASP A 20 17.83 -11.60 1.56
CA ASP A 20 19.20 -11.33 2.00
C ASP A 20 19.28 -10.17 3.01
N GLY A 21 18.12 -9.58 3.37
CA GLY A 21 17.99 -8.43 4.26
C GLY A 21 18.08 -7.08 3.53
N THR A 22 18.48 -7.04 2.25
CA THR A 22 18.74 -5.78 1.52
C THR A 22 17.99 -5.67 0.17
N ASN A 23 17.17 -6.65 -0.18
CA ASN A 23 16.61 -6.79 -1.53
C ASN A 23 15.06 -6.72 -1.60
N LEU A 24 14.40 -6.25 -0.55
CA LEU A 24 12.92 -6.18 -0.50
C LEU A 24 12.40 -4.87 -1.08
N THR A 25 11.45 -4.96 -2.00
CA THR A 25 10.74 -3.81 -2.57
C THR A 25 9.28 -3.76 -2.10
N PRO A 26 8.62 -2.57 -2.12
CA PRO A 26 7.19 -2.47 -1.85
C PRO A 26 6.33 -3.37 -2.75
N SER A 27 6.73 -3.54 -4.01
CA SER A 27 6.07 -4.43 -4.96
C SER A 27 6.19 -5.90 -4.57
N ASP A 28 7.34 -6.32 -4.04
CA ASP A 28 7.51 -7.69 -3.52
C ASP A 28 6.64 -7.92 -2.29
N VAL A 29 6.59 -6.94 -1.36
CA VAL A 29 5.71 -6.99 -0.19
C VAL A 29 4.27 -7.18 -0.63
N ALA A 30 3.75 -6.36 -1.54
CA ALA A 30 2.37 -6.45 -2.00
C ALA A 30 2.10 -7.79 -2.73
N ARG A 31 3.00 -8.23 -3.61
CA ARG A 31 2.87 -9.48 -4.37
C ARG A 31 2.81 -10.70 -3.45
N ILE A 32 3.71 -10.81 -2.48
CA ILE A 32 3.75 -11.91 -1.52
C ILE A 32 2.55 -11.85 -0.58
N ALA A 33 2.21 -10.68 -0.08
CA ALA A 33 1.08 -10.47 0.81
C ALA A 33 -0.27 -10.87 0.19
N ARG A 34 -0.47 -10.57 -1.08
CA ARG A 34 -1.72 -10.83 -1.81
C ARG A 34 -1.80 -12.19 -2.50
N SER A 35 -0.70 -12.93 -2.56
CA SER A 35 -0.71 -14.27 -3.15
C SER A 35 -1.47 -15.24 -2.24
N PRO A 36 -2.61 -15.80 -2.67
CA PRO A 36 -3.42 -16.66 -1.81
C PRO A 36 -2.69 -17.97 -1.52
N ARG A 37 -2.65 -18.38 -0.25
CA ARG A 37 -2.32 -19.74 0.14
C ARG A 37 -3.52 -20.39 0.81
N HIS A 38 -3.91 -21.54 0.28
CA HIS A 38 -4.91 -22.39 0.91
C HIS A 38 -4.28 -23.77 1.15
N PRO A 39 -4.32 -24.30 2.38
CA PRO A 39 -3.70 -25.59 2.72
C PRO A 39 -4.16 -26.77 1.85
N SER A 40 -5.40 -26.70 1.34
CA SER A 40 -6.00 -27.74 0.50
C SER A 40 -5.76 -27.57 -1.01
N LYS A 41 -5.03 -26.52 -1.46
CA LYS A 41 -4.66 -26.36 -2.86
C LYS A 41 -3.16 -26.56 -3.00
N PRO A 42 -2.69 -27.79 -3.35
CA PRO A 42 -1.30 -28.02 -3.65
C PRO A 42 -0.92 -27.24 -4.92
N GLY A 43 0.09 -26.39 -4.80
CA GLY A 43 0.53 -25.47 -5.84
C GLY A 43 0.77 -24.10 -5.20
N ALA A 44 1.84 -24.02 -4.40
CA ALA A 44 2.24 -22.78 -3.74
C ALA A 44 2.49 -21.69 -4.78
N ALA A 45 1.74 -20.58 -4.71
CA ALA A 45 1.92 -19.46 -5.62
C ALA A 45 3.27 -18.74 -5.38
N PHE A 46 3.88 -18.93 -4.23
CA PHE A 46 5.22 -18.40 -3.89
C PHE A 46 5.89 -19.24 -2.79
N ALA A 47 7.22 -19.09 -2.67
CA ALA A 47 8.02 -19.54 -1.54
C ALA A 47 8.87 -18.37 -1.05
N VAL A 48 8.97 -18.21 0.27
CA VAL A 48 9.84 -17.22 0.90
C VAL A 48 10.81 -17.90 1.84
N GLY A 49 12.03 -17.38 1.93
CA GLY A 49 13.06 -17.93 2.81
C GLY A 49 14.22 -16.97 2.96
N MET A 50 15.20 -17.37 3.77
CA MET A 50 16.42 -16.61 4.04
C MET A 50 17.57 -17.17 3.19
N SER A 51 18.44 -16.30 2.66
CA SER A 51 19.66 -16.71 1.95
C SER A 51 20.66 -17.37 2.91
N ALA A 52 21.58 -18.18 2.39
CA ALA A 52 22.64 -18.79 3.19
C ALA A 52 23.51 -17.74 3.88
N ASP A 53 23.89 -16.68 3.16
CA ASP A 53 24.70 -15.59 3.70
C ASP A 53 23.99 -14.83 4.83
N ALA A 54 22.67 -14.58 4.68
CA ALA A 54 21.86 -13.98 5.72
C ALA A 54 21.77 -14.90 6.96
N GLN A 55 21.62 -16.19 6.76
CA GLN A 55 21.60 -17.19 7.84
C GLN A 55 22.91 -17.18 8.63
N GLU A 56 24.06 -17.09 7.95
CA GLU A 56 25.35 -16.98 8.60
C GLU A 56 25.50 -15.67 9.40
N ARG A 57 25.06 -14.53 8.86
CA ARG A 57 25.06 -13.25 9.60
C ARG A 57 24.20 -13.32 10.85
N VAL A 58 23.00 -13.88 10.75
CA VAL A 58 22.08 -14.07 11.89
C VAL A 58 22.72 -14.99 12.94
N ALA A 59 23.34 -16.09 12.54
CA ALA A 59 24.01 -17.01 13.45
C ALA A 59 25.22 -16.36 14.15
N ARG A 60 26.02 -15.55 13.44
CA ARG A 60 27.14 -14.79 14.06
C ARG A 60 26.64 -13.79 15.09
N SER A 61 25.63 -13.00 14.76
CA SER A 61 25.00 -12.05 15.69
C SER A 61 24.43 -12.75 16.93
N ARG A 62 23.80 -13.91 16.76
CA ARG A 62 23.33 -14.76 17.86
C ARG A 62 24.48 -15.21 18.76
N GLY A 63 25.59 -15.67 18.20
CA GLY A 63 26.77 -16.09 18.96
C GLY A 63 27.29 -15.03 19.94
N ILE A 64 27.23 -13.74 19.54
CA ILE A 64 27.60 -12.62 20.42
C ILE A 64 26.66 -12.52 21.63
N VAL A 65 25.36 -12.65 21.42
CA VAL A 65 24.37 -12.63 22.52
C VAL A 65 24.58 -13.82 23.46
N ASP A 66 24.84 -15.02 22.95
CA ASP A 66 25.08 -16.21 23.75
C ASP A 66 26.37 -16.07 24.58
N ASP A 67 27.39 -15.42 24.04
CA ASP A 67 28.63 -15.14 24.78
C ASP A 67 28.42 -14.16 25.94
N ILE A 68 27.62 -13.10 25.71
CA ILE A 68 27.26 -12.11 26.75
C ILE A 68 26.50 -12.81 27.89
N VAL A 69 25.51 -13.62 27.55
CA VAL A 69 24.72 -14.37 28.54
C VAL A 69 25.62 -15.34 29.34
N ARG A 70 26.55 -16.02 28.66
CA ARG A 70 27.48 -16.97 29.29
C ARG A 70 28.45 -16.27 30.26
N ARG A 71 28.93 -15.06 29.92
CA ARG A 71 29.81 -14.26 30.78
C ARG A 71 29.08 -13.59 31.94
N GLY A 72 27.75 -13.48 31.88
CA GLY A 72 26.96 -12.75 32.86
C GLY A 72 27.10 -11.23 32.77
N ASP A 73 27.45 -10.69 31.57
CA ASP A 73 27.60 -9.26 31.36
C ASP A 73 26.23 -8.56 31.51
N VAL A 74 26.20 -7.37 32.13
CA VAL A 74 24.98 -6.57 32.26
C VAL A 74 24.77 -5.74 30.98
N VAL A 75 23.80 -6.12 30.15
CA VAL A 75 23.54 -5.50 28.88
C VAL A 75 22.04 -5.26 28.68
N TYR A 76 21.68 -4.02 28.31
CA TYR A 76 20.28 -3.64 28.09
C TYR A 76 19.59 -4.56 27.06
N GLY A 77 18.40 -5.02 27.41
CA GLY A 77 17.57 -5.83 26.53
C GLY A 77 18.02 -7.29 26.38
N ILE A 78 19.13 -7.70 27.04
CA ILE A 78 19.65 -9.08 27.06
C ILE A 78 19.58 -9.65 28.48
N THR A 79 20.19 -8.97 29.44
CA THR A 79 20.29 -9.41 30.86
C THR A 79 19.65 -8.42 31.84
N THR A 80 18.97 -7.38 31.32
CA THR A 80 18.22 -6.40 32.13
C THR A 80 16.74 -6.40 31.74
N GLY A 81 15.92 -5.75 32.55
CA GLY A 81 14.54 -5.37 32.18
C GLY A 81 14.49 -4.37 31.03
N PHE A 82 13.28 -3.93 30.67
CA PHE A 82 13.01 -3.07 29.52
C PHE A 82 12.40 -1.72 29.92
N GLY A 83 12.55 -0.69 29.07
CA GLY A 83 11.97 0.63 29.27
C GLY A 83 12.37 1.24 30.62
N ALA A 84 11.40 1.58 31.45
CA ALA A 84 11.62 2.15 32.78
C ALA A 84 12.35 1.18 33.76
N PHE A 85 12.39 -0.13 33.47
CA PHE A 85 13.10 -1.15 34.26
C PHE A 85 14.49 -1.48 33.69
N LYS A 86 15.06 -0.69 32.82
CA LYS A 86 16.35 -0.90 32.14
C LYS A 86 17.53 -1.18 33.09
N ASP A 87 17.47 -0.67 34.31
CA ASP A 87 18.54 -0.81 35.33
C ASP A 87 18.34 -2.03 36.27
N ARG A 88 17.30 -2.84 36.02
CA ARG A 88 17.04 -4.07 36.80
C ARG A 88 17.70 -5.27 36.14
N VAL A 89 18.72 -5.82 36.77
CA VAL A 89 19.38 -7.07 36.35
C VAL A 89 18.46 -8.25 36.60
N VAL A 90 18.34 -9.17 35.65
CA VAL A 90 17.51 -10.38 35.73
C VAL A 90 18.42 -11.60 35.87
N SER A 91 18.03 -12.57 36.70
CA SER A 91 18.78 -13.81 36.90
C SER A 91 18.84 -14.62 35.57
N HIS A 92 19.93 -15.39 35.40
CA HIS A 92 20.10 -16.23 34.21
C HIS A 92 18.94 -17.21 33.99
N GLU A 93 18.38 -17.74 35.11
CA GLU A 93 17.27 -18.69 35.10
C GLU A 93 15.97 -18.05 34.60
N ASP A 94 15.77 -16.75 34.84
CA ASP A 94 14.56 -16.01 34.49
C ASP A 94 14.61 -15.36 33.12
N LEU A 95 15.77 -15.34 32.44
CA LEU A 95 15.92 -14.62 31.15
C LEU A 95 14.95 -15.09 30.05
N ALA A 96 14.68 -16.38 29.95
CA ALA A 96 13.72 -16.91 28.97
C ALA A 96 12.28 -16.52 29.33
N GLN A 97 11.93 -16.60 30.64
CA GLN A 97 10.62 -16.18 31.11
C GLN A 97 10.40 -14.68 30.93
N LEU A 98 11.45 -13.86 31.10
CA LEU A 98 11.41 -12.42 30.82
C LEU A 98 10.99 -12.13 29.37
N GLN A 99 11.50 -12.88 28.38
CA GLN A 99 11.12 -12.69 26.97
C GLN A 99 9.64 -13.01 26.73
N VAL A 100 9.12 -14.07 27.34
CA VAL A 100 7.70 -14.44 27.26
C VAL A 100 6.84 -13.38 27.94
N ASN A 101 7.22 -12.93 29.13
CA ASN A 101 6.49 -11.89 29.88
C ASN A 101 6.46 -10.56 29.11
N LEU A 102 7.53 -10.20 28.39
CA LEU A 102 7.57 -9.03 27.53
C LEU A 102 6.47 -9.11 26.46
N ILE A 103 6.40 -10.21 25.72
CA ILE A 103 5.38 -10.42 24.69
C ILE A 103 3.97 -10.37 25.29
N LEU A 104 3.73 -11.09 26.39
CA LEU A 104 2.41 -11.12 27.03
C LEU A 104 1.95 -9.74 27.51
N SER A 105 2.86 -8.95 28.08
CA SER A 105 2.53 -7.61 28.58
C SER A 105 2.24 -6.58 27.49
N GLN A 106 2.70 -6.83 26.26
CA GLN A 106 2.52 -5.94 25.11
C GLN A 106 1.37 -6.36 24.18
N CYS A 107 0.78 -7.54 24.36
CA CYS A 107 -0.37 -8.03 23.60
C CYS A 107 -1.68 -7.38 24.07
N VAL A 108 -1.78 -6.07 23.92
CA VAL A 108 -2.90 -5.24 24.42
C VAL A 108 -3.63 -4.48 23.31
N GLY A 109 -3.42 -4.87 22.06
CA GLY A 109 -4.11 -4.31 20.89
C GLY A 109 -5.62 -4.53 20.96
N VAL A 110 -6.38 -3.62 20.35
CA VAL A 110 -7.85 -3.63 20.30
C VAL A 110 -8.36 -3.34 18.88
N GLY A 111 -9.66 -3.43 18.68
CA GLY A 111 -10.30 -3.20 17.38
C GLY A 111 -10.41 -4.47 16.54
N ASN A 112 -10.67 -4.30 15.25
CA ASN A 112 -10.84 -5.41 14.34
C ASN A 112 -9.51 -6.14 14.06
N PRO A 113 -9.53 -7.44 13.74
CA PRO A 113 -8.35 -8.11 13.22
C PRO A 113 -7.86 -7.45 11.93
N LEU A 114 -6.55 -7.26 11.81
CA LEU A 114 -5.94 -6.86 10.55
C LEU A 114 -6.21 -7.91 9.46
N PRO A 115 -6.47 -7.50 8.20
CA PRO A 115 -6.62 -8.43 7.09
C PRO A 115 -5.38 -9.30 6.88
N ALA A 116 -5.57 -10.55 6.43
CA ALA A 116 -4.48 -11.50 6.22
C ALA A 116 -3.35 -10.94 5.33
N GLU A 117 -3.66 -10.12 4.31
CA GLU A 117 -2.63 -9.48 3.48
C GLU A 117 -1.72 -8.54 4.30
N VAL A 118 -2.28 -7.81 5.28
CA VAL A 118 -1.49 -6.92 6.14
C VAL A 118 -0.62 -7.73 7.11
N VAL A 119 -1.19 -8.78 7.70
CA VAL A 119 -0.44 -9.67 8.61
C VAL A 119 0.72 -10.34 7.86
N ARG A 120 0.50 -10.81 6.64
CA ARG A 120 1.53 -11.41 5.78
C ARG A 120 2.63 -10.41 5.41
N ALA A 121 2.24 -9.18 5.04
CA ALA A 121 3.18 -8.10 4.76
C ALA A 121 4.02 -7.76 6.01
N LEU A 122 3.40 -7.65 7.19
CA LEU A 122 4.07 -7.41 8.47
C LEU A 122 5.08 -8.53 8.78
N MET A 123 4.68 -9.80 8.67
CA MET A 123 5.55 -10.95 8.91
C MET A 123 6.75 -10.95 7.95
N LEU A 124 6.52 -10.66 6.67
CA LEU A 124 7.59 -10.58 5.67
C LEU A 124 8.56 -9.43 6.00
N CYS A 125 8.07 -8.22 6.27
CA CYS A 125 8.90 -7.08 6.61
C CYS A 125 9.73 -7.37 7.88
N ARG A 126 9.11 -8.02 8.90
CA ARG A 126 9.83 -8.38 10.12
C ARG A 126 10.91 -9.42 9.86
N ALA A 127 10.59 -10.49 9.16
CA ALA A 127 11.56 -11.52 8.83
C ALA A 127 12.72 -10.97 8.00
N HIS A 128 12.43 -10.09 7.05
CA HIS A 128 13.43 -9.49 6.17
C HIS A 128 14.43 -8.60 6.93
N THR A 129 13.95 -7.68 7.77
CA THR A 129 14.85 -6.82 8.56
C THR A 129 15.70 -7.62 9.56
N LEU A 130 15.15 -8.70 10.15
CA LEU A 130 15.90 -9.58 11.04
C LEU A 130 16.98 -10.38 10.29
N SER A 131 16.80 -10.64 8.99
CA SER A 131 17.78 -11.33 8.13
C SER A 131 19.05 -10.51 7.85
N LEU A 132 19.06 -9.21 8.20
CA LEU A 132 20.28 -8.40 8.19
C LEU A 132 21.34 -8.91 9.20
N GLY A 133 20.91 -9.56 10.29
CA GLY A 133 21.82 -10.14 11.26
C GLY A 133 22.31 -9.19 12.35
N TYR A 134 21.54 -8.12 12.66
CA TYR A 134 21.88 -7.18 13.75
C TYR A 134 21.04 -7.35 15.02
N SER A 135 20.12 -8.32 15.05
CA SER A 135 19.14 -8.44 16.14
C SER A 135 19.49 -9.46 17.22
N GLY A 136 20.46 -10.36 16.98
CA GLY A 136 20.81 -11.44 17.90
C GLY A 136 19.72 -12.51 18.08
N ILE A 137 18.77 -12.59 17.15
CA ILE A 137 17.76 -13.65 17.08
C ILE A 137 18.39 -14.96 16.60
N ARG A 138 17.86 -16.10 17.04
CA ARG A 138 18.32 -17.40 16.54
C ARG A 138 17.77 -17.67 15.13
N PRO A 139 18.56 -18.35 14.26
CA PRO A 139 18.10 -18.72 12.91
C PRO A 139 16.79 -19.52 12.88
N GLU A 140 16.58 -20.44 13.83
CA GLU A 140 15.36 -21.24 13.93
C GLU A 140 14.13 -20.41 14.33
N THR A 141 14.28 -19.42 15.21
CA THR A 141 13.17 -18.53 15.59
C THR A 141 12.78 -17.62 14.41
N LEU A 142 13.76 -17.09 13.68
CA LEU A 142 13.52 -16.32 12.47
C LEU A 142 12.91 -17.21 11.35
N GLY A 143 13.44 -18.43 11.19
CA GLY A 143 12.95 -19.42 10.23
C GLY A 143 11.46 -19.71 10.39
N LEU A 144 10.97 -19.78 11.63
CA LEU A 144 9.55 -20.02 11.91
C LEU A 144 8.64 -18.94 11.31
N ILE A 145 9.07 -17.66 11.21
CA ILE A 145 8.27 -16.61 10.55
C ILE A 145 8.10 -16.94 9.06
N TYR A 146 9.18 -17.34 8.38
CA TYR A 146 9.11 -17.77 6.99
C TYR A 146 8.26 -19.04 6.80
N ASP A 147 8.38 -20.00 7.71
CA ASP A 147 7.59 -21.24 7.66
C ASP A 147 6.10 -20.98 7.86
N MET A 148 5.72 -20.10 8.78
CA MET A 148 4.32 -19.66 8.97
C MET A 148 3.79 -18.94 7.73
N LEU A 149 4.56 -18.03 7.12
CA LEU A 149 4.21 -17.39 5.85
C LEU A 149 4.00 -18.43 4.75
N ASN A 150 4.91 -19.38 4.64
CA ASN A 150 4.86 -20.47 3.66
C ASN A 150 3.69 -21.42 3.89
N ALA A 151 3.32 -21.68 5.12
CA ALA A 151 2.20 -22.53 5.48
C ALA A 151 0.83 -21.83 5.44
N GLY A 152 0.81 -20.48 5.44
CA GLY A 152 -0.43 -19.69 5.49
C GLY A 152 -1.04 -19.62 6.89
N VAL A 153 -0.20 -19.63 7.93
CA VAL A 153 -0.59 -19.39 9.33
C VAL A 153 -0.43 -17.91 9.63
N HIS A 154 -1.52 -17.22 9.91
CA HIS A 154 -1.55 -15.78 10.14
C HIS A 154 -2.01 -15.46 11.57
N PRO A 155 -1.12 -15.01 12.49
CA PRO A 155 -1.53 -14.58 13.82
C PRO A 155 -2.63 -13.51 13.78
N LEU A 156 -3.58 -13.57 14.70
CA LEU A 156 -4.59 -12.53 14.87
C LEU A 156 -3.93 -11.30 15.50
N ILE A 157 -3.94 -10.20 14.78
CA ILE A 157 -3.34 -8.92 15.18
C ILE A 157 -4.43 -7.85 15.15
N PRO A 158 -4.81 -7.26 16.29
CA PRO A 158 -5.75 -6.15 16.33
C PRO A 158 -5.16 -4.89 15.67
N GLU A 159 -6.02 -4.08 15.04
CA GLU A 159 -5.60 -2.95 14.23
C GLU A 159 -5.16 -1.69 15.00
N GLN A 160 -5.47 -1.59 16.31
CA GLN A 160 -5.22 -0.42 17.14
C GLN A 160 -4.43 -0.81 18.39
N GLY A 161 -3.60 0.12 18.90
CA GLY A 161 -2.85 -0.05 20.16
C GLY A 161 -1.38 0.34 20.08
N SER A 162 -0.88 0.76 18.90
CA SER A 162 0.48 1.28 18.76
C SER A 162 0.47 2.78 18.46
N VAL A 163 1.31 3.52 19.17
CA VAL A 163 1.62 4.94 18.94
C VAL A 163 2.97 5.10 18.19
N GLY A 164 3.61 4.00 17.81
CA GLY A 164 4.91 4.01 17.16
C GLY A 164 6.05 4.48 18.07
N ALA A 165 5.96 4.23 19.38
CA ALA A 165 6.95 4.65 20.38
C ALA A 165 8.30 3.95 20.18
N SER A 166 8.33 2.63 20.43
CA SER A 166 9.47 1.77 20.08
C SER A 166 9.18 0.96 18.81
N GLY A 167 8.65 1.63 17.80
CA GLY A 167 8.06 1.02 16.63
C GLY A 167 6.68 0.41 16.94
N ASP A 168 6.41 -0.74 16.35
CA ASP A 168 5.10 -1.40 16.34
C ASP A 168 4.96 -2.43 17.48
N LEU A 169 5.22 -2.06 18.74
CA LEU A 169 5.30 -3.00 19.88
C LEU A 169 4.09 -3.93 19.98
N ALA A 170 2.88 -3.41 20.12
CA ALA A 170 1.68 -4.22 20.31
C ALA A 170 1.40 -5.15 19.11
N PRO A 171 1.32 -4.71 17.85
CA PRO A 171 1.06 -5.61 16.74
C PRO A 171 2.16 -6.66 16.51
N LEU A 172 3.43 -6.30 16.69
CA LEU A 172 4.53 -7.26 16.59
C LEU A 172 4.50 -8.28 17.75
N SER A 173 4.10 -7.85 18.95
CA SER A 173 3.91 -8.77 20.08
C SER A 173 2.75 -9.74 19.85
N HIS A 174 1.65 -9.30 19.21
CA HIS A 174 0.58 -10.22 18.77
C HIS A 174 1.07 -11.23 17.73
N MET A 175 1.96 -10.81 16.80
CA MET A 175 2.62 -11.75 15.89
C MET A 175 3.44 -12.78 16.67
N ALA A 176 4.30 -12.34 17.61
CA ALA A 176 5.12 -13.20 18.43
C ALA A 176 4.29 -14.11 19.35
N LEU A 177 3.15 -13.63 19.88
CA LEU A 177 2.21 -14.44 20.65
C LEU A 177 1.74 -15.66 19.85
N GLY A 178 1.38 -15.47 18.59
CA GLY A 178 1.01 -16.55 17.67
C GLY A 178 2.16 -17.54 17.43
N MET A 179 3.40 -17.05 17.34
CA MET A 179 4.60 -17.91 17.23
C MET A 179 4.83 -18.77 18.48
N LEU A 180 4.44 -18.27 19.66
CA LEU A 180 4.47 -19.03 20.93
C LEU A 180 3.35 -20.09 21.02
N GLY A 181 2.46 -20.17 20.04
CA GLY A 181 1.27 -21.04 20.09
C GLY A 181 0.16 -20.50 20.98
N LEU A 182 0.25 -19.25 21.39
CA LEU A 182 -0.73 -18.57 22.24
C LEU A 182 -1.62 -17.63 21.41
N GLY A 183 -2.78 -17.23 21.97
CA GLY A 183 -3.74 -16.41 21.26
C GLY A 183 -4.41 -17.16 20.11
N GLN A 184 -4.76 -16.44 19.03
CA GLN A 184 -5.44 -16.99 17.87
C GLN A 184 -4.63 -16.76 16.59
N ALA A 185 -4.87 -17.62 15.59
CA ALA A 185 -4.34 -17.45 14.24
C ALA A 185 -5.40 -17.85 13.20
N GLU A 186 -5.35 -17.23 12.03
CA GLU A 186 -6.08 -17.68 10.86
C GLU A 186 -5.29 -18.78 10.16
N TYR A 187 -5.96 -19.90 9.88
CA TYR A 187 -5.45 -20.99 9.06
C TYR A 187 -6.57 -21.60 8.23
N GLY A 188 -6.35 -21.72 6.92
CA GLY A 188 -7.39 -22.22 6.01
C GLY A 188 -8.65 -21.34 5.97
N GLY A 189 -8.54 -20.02 6.19
CA GLY A 189 -9.67 -19.08 6.19
C GLY A 189 -10.51 -19.10 7.45
N ARG A 190 -10.03 -19.70 8.54
CA ARG A 190 -10.74 -19.75 9.84
C ARG A 190 -9.82 -19.39 10.99
N PHE A 191 -10.34 -18.62 11.95
CA PHE A 191 -9.65 -18.34 13.20
C PHE A 191 -9.75 -19.55 14.15
N MET A 192 -8.63 -19.91 14.77
CA MET A 192 -8.51 -20.98 15.76
C MET A 192 -7.38 -20.66 16.76
N PRO A 193 -7.25 -21.39 17.90
CA PRO A 193 -6.09 -21.26 18.77
C PRO A 193 -4.78 -21.41 17.98
N ALA A 194 -3.82 -20.50 18.22
CA ALA A 194 -2.60 -20.45 17.41
C ALA A 194 -1.78 -21.76 17.49
N GLY A 195 -1.75 -22.43 18.67
CA GLY A 195 -1.11 -23.72 18.81
C GLY A 195 -1.73 -24.82 17.95
N GLU A 196 -3.06 -24.81 17.78
CA GLU A 196 -3.76 -25.74 16.89
C GLU A 196 -3.47 -25.42 15.41
N ALA A 197 -3.42 -24.12 15.04
CA ALA A 197 -3.09 -23.69 13.69
C ALA A 197 -1.66 -24.11 13.29
N LEU A 198 -0.69 -23.91 14.18
CA LEU A 198 0.70 -24.35 13.98
C LEU A 198 0.78 -25.87 13.83
N ALA A 199 0.16 -26.63 14.74
CA ALA A 199 0.16 -28.08 14.68
C ALA A 199 -0.51 -28.61 13.40
N ALA A 200 -1.64 -28.02 12.98
CA ALA A 200 -2.31 -28.37 11.71
C ALA A 200 -1.46 -28.07 10.48
N ALA A 201 -0.57 -27.07 10.58
CA ALA A 201 0.40 -26.71 9.55
C ALA A 201 1.70 -27.56 9.62
N GLY A 202 1.85 -28.46 10.60
CA GLY A 202 3.06 -29.25 10.83
C GLY A 202 4.22 -28.44 11.43
N LEU A 203 3.94 -27.29 12.05
CA LEU A 203 4.92 -26.40 12.63
C LEU A 203 4.94 -26.53 14.17
N GLN A 204 6.12 -26.34 14.77
CA GLN A 204 6.28 -26.27 16.22
C GLN A 204 6.28 -24.81 16.67
N HIS A 205 5.71 -24.54 17.86
CA HIS A 205 5.75 -23.22 18.46
C HIS A 205 7.15 -22.83 18.91
N ALA A 206 7.46 -21.54 18.90
CA ALA A 206 8.73 -21.01 19.36
C ALA A 206 8.91 -21.14 20.89
N ARG A 207 10.16 -21.29 21.30
CA ARG A 207 10.59 -21.12 22.70
C ARG A 207 11.64 -20.02 22.71
N LEU A 208 11.32 -18.87 23.31
CA LEU A 208 12.20 -17.71 23.23
C LEU A 208 13.46 -17.87 24.09
N ALA A 209 14.59 -17.47 23.51
CA ALA A 209 15.86 -17.26 24.19
C ALA A 209 16.07 -15.76 24.52
N PRO A 210 17.05 -15.40 25.36
CA PRO A 210 17.38 -14.00 25.65
C PRO A 210 17.52 -13.14 24.40
N LYS A 211 17.03 -11.90 24.42
CA LYS A 211 16.93 -10.93 23.31
C LYS A 211 15.79 -11.19 22.31
N GLU A 212 15.27 -12.40 22.17
CA GLU A 212 14.32 -12.73 21.09
C GLU A 212 12.95 -12.10 21.26
N GLY A 213 12.45 -11.91 22.47
CA GLY A 213 11.21 -11.18 22.70
C GLY A 213 11.29 -9.75 22.15
N LEU A 214 12.38 -9.06 22.49
CA LEU A 214 12.61 -7.70 22.00
C LEU A 214 12.90 -7.68 20.48
N ALA A 215 13.70 -8.64 19.98
CA ALA A 215 13.95 -8.77 18.55
C ALA A 215 12.67 -9.03 17.72
N LEU A 216 11.65 -9.65 18.28
CA LEU A 216 10.38 -9.89 17.60
C LEU A 216 9.43 -8.70 17.68
N SER A 217 9.47 -7.89 18.75
CA SER A 217 8.47 -6.84 19.03
C SER A 217 8.93 -5.41 18.72
N ASN A 218 10.23 -5.13 18.65
CA ASN A 218 10.78 -3.78 18.48
C ASN A 218 11.12 -3.47 17.02
N GLY A 219 10.45 -2.50 16.40
CA GLY A 219 10.69 -2.09 15.00
C GLY A 219 9.44 -1.63 14.26
N THR A 220 9.60 -1.24 12.99
CA THR A 220 8.63 -0.49 12.17
C THR A 220 7.86 -1.36 11.16
N SER A 221 7.75 -2.66 11.39
CA SER A 221 7.30 -3.61 10.36
C SER A 221 5.82 -3.49 9.99
N LEU A 222 4.92 -3.10 10.92
CA LEU A 222 3.52 -2.83 10.59
C LEU A 222 3.37 -1.56 9.74
N MET A 223 4.05 -0.47 10.15
CA MET A 223 4.05 0.78 9.38
C MET A 223 4.57 0.54 7.97
N SER A 224 5.69 -0.17 7.81
CA SER A 224 6.28 -0.55 6.52
C SER A 224 5.35 -1.40 5.68
N ALA A 225 4.66 -2.37 6.28
CA ALA A 225 3.69 -3.24 5.61
C ALA A 225 2.49 -2.46 5.09
N LEU A 226 1.85 -1.66 5.95
CA LEU A 226 0.68 -0.85 5.58
C LEU A 226 1.03 0.16 4.49
N LEU A 227 2.16 0.87 4.64
CA LEU A 227 2.59 1.88 3.68
C LEU A 227 3.02 1.26 2.34
N SER A 228 3.66 0.08 2.34
CA SER A 228 4.00 -0.64 1.10
C SER A 228 2.76 -1.03 0.30
N LEU A 229 1.74 -1.58 0.96
CA LEU A 229 0.46 -1.92 0.32
C LEU A 229 -0.25 -0.66 -0.20
N ALA A 230 -0.31 0.40 0.62
CA ALA A 230 -0.91 1.67 0.22
C ALA A 230 -0.18 2.32 -0.95
N LEU A 231 1.15 2.26 -1.00
CA LEU A 231 1.97 2.83 -2.07
C LEU A 231 1.73 2.15 -3.41
N VAL A 232 1.69 0.82 -3.43
CA VAL A 232 1.45 0.05 -4.67
C VAL A 232 0.06 0.37 -5.22
N ASP A 233 -0.95 0.43 -4.35
CA ASP A 233 -2.30 0.80 -4.76
C ASP A 233 -2.39 2.27 -5.19
N ALA A 234 -1.73 3.21 -4.49
CA ALA A 234 -1.70 4.61 -4.87
C ALA A 234 -1.06 4.85 -6.24
N ALA A 235 0.01 4.14 -6.57
CA ALA A 235 0.62 4.18 -7.90
C ALA A 235 -0.36 3.74 -8.99
N LEU A 236 -1.09 2.64 -8.75
CA LEU A 236 -2.15 2.16 -9.61
C LEU A 236 -3.28 3.17 -9.78
N LEU A 237 -3.69 3.83 -8.68
CA LEU A 237 -4.75 4.84 -8.72
C LEU A 237 -4.34 6.10 -9.49
N CYS A 238 -3.06 6.48 -9.51
CA CYS A 238 -2.59 7.58 -10.35
C CYS A 238 -2.83 7.31 -11.86
N ASP A 239 -2.57 6.09 -12.32
CA ASP A 239 -2.83 5.70 -13.71
C ASP A 239 -4.33 5.57 -13.98
N THR A 240 -5.06 4.95 -13.08
CA THR A 240 -6.53 4.83 -13.16
C THR A 240 -7.20 6.19 -13.22
N ALA A 241 -6.73 7.18 -12.43
CA ALA A 241 -7.28 8.54 -12.44
C ALA A 241 -7.12 9.24 -13.80
N ASP A 242 -5.98 9.05 -14.48
CA ASP A 242 -5.79 9.57 -15.83
C ASP A 242 -6.73 8.88 -16.83
N VAL A 243 -6.88 7.55 -16.75
CA VAL A 243 -7.76 6.76 -17.63
C VAL A 243 -9.22 7.20 -17.47
N VAL A 244 -9.72 7.21 -16.25
CA VAL A 244 -11.12 7.55 -15.95
C VAL A 244 -11.40 9.03 -16.20
N GLY A 245 -10.43 9.90 -15.84
CA GLY A 245 -10.50 11.33 -16.15
C GLY A 245 -10.56 11.61 -17.65
N ALA A 246 -9.82 10.85 -18.47
CA ALA A 246 -9.89 10.94 -19.93
C ALA A 246 -11.26 10.51 -20.49
N MET A 247 -11.89 9.46 -19.93
CA MET A 247 -13.26 9.07 -20.29
C MET A 247 -14.26 10.19 -19.97
N SER A 248 -14.17 10.78 -18.78
CA SER A 248 -15.02 11.93 -18.38
C SER A 248 -14.79 13.15 -19.27
N LEU A 249 -13.53 13.40 -19.65
CA LEU A 249 -13.15 14.50 -20.55
C LEU A 249 -13.82 14.34 -21.92
N GLU A 250 -13.79 13.16 -22.50
CA GLU A 250 -14.48 12.87 -23.77
C GLU A 250 -15.99 12.97 -23.64
N ALA A 251 -16.57 12.39 -22.58
CA ALA A 251 -18.01 12.46 -22.34
C ALA A 251 -18.50 13.92 -22.31
N MET A 252 -17.76 14.82 -21.68
CA MET A 252 -18.08 16.24 -21.55
C MET A 252 -17.55 17.12 -22.70
N GLN A 253 -17.11 16.52 -23.80
CA GLN A 253 -16.57 17.25 -24.97
C GLN A 253 -15.42 18.20 -24.55
N GLY A 254 -14.45 17.68 -23.80
CA GLY A 254 -13.35 18.47 -23.23
C GLY A 254 -12.43 19.10 -24.28
N VAL A 255 -11.77 20.20 -23.91
CA VAL A 255 -10.86 20.96 -24.76
C VAL A 255 -9.46 20.35 -24.70
N PRO A 256 -8.91 19.80 -25.81
CA PRO A 256 -7.65 19.07 -25.80
C PRO A 256 -6.42 19.95 -25.55
N TYR A 257 -6.49 21.25 -25.79
CA TYR A 257 -5.34 22.16 -25.70
C TYR A 257 -4.77 22.30 -24.28
N ALA A 258 -5.60 22.04 -23.24
CA ALA A 258 -5.13 22.06 -21.86
C ALA A 258 -4.04 21.02 -21.56
N PHE A 259 -3.91 20.00 -22.41
CA PHE A 259 -2.96 18.90 -22.28
C PHE A 259 -1.75 19.02 -23.24
N ASP A 260 -1.61 20.15 -23.95
CA ASP A 260 -0.48 20.37 -24.86
C ASP A 260 0.85 20.27 -24.11
N GLN A 261 1.79 19.52 -24.68
CA GLN A 261 3.10 19.24 -24.06
C GLN A 261 3.85 20.52 -23.66
N ARG A 262 3.73 21.59 -24.46
CA ARG A 262 4.43 22.86 -24.23
C ARG A 262 4.04 23.51 -22.91
N ILE A 263 2.73 23.43 -22.53
CA ILE A 263 2.22 23.98 -21.26
C ILE A 263 2.91 23.32 -20.07
N HIS A 264 3.06 22.01 -20.11
CA HIS A 264 3.58 21.23 -19.00
C HIS A 264 5.12 21.27 -18.95
N ALA A 265 5.78 21.32 -20.11
CA ALA A 265 7.23 21.39 -20.21
C ALA A 265 7.80 22.70 -19.61
N VAL A 266 7.15 23.85 -19.86
CA VAL A 266 7.62 25.15 -19.32
C VAL A 266 7.42 25.30 -17.81
N ARG A 267 6.59 24.45 -17.20
CA ARG A 267 6.42 24.39 -15.74
C ARG A 267 7.35 23.36 -15.08
N GLY A 268 7.61 22.23 -15.74
CA GLY A 268 8.70 21.29 -15.41
C GLY A 268 8.41 20.25 -14.32
N HIS A 269 7.21 20.16 -13.72
CA HIS A 269 6.89 19.10 -12.74
C HIS A 269 6.71 17.75 -13.45
N SER A 270 7.49 16.74 -13.03
CA SER A 270 7.54 15.42 -13.69
C SER A 270 6.20 14.69 -13.68
N GLY A 271 5.54 14.61 -12.55
CA GLY A 271 4.23 13.98 -12.44
C GLY A 271 3.14 14.68 -13.27
N GLN A 272 3.17 16.02 -13.34
CA GLN A 272 2.26 16.78 -14.18
C GLN A 272 2.49 16.50 -15.68
N MET A 273 3.75 16.42 -16.11
CA MET A 273 4.08 16.09 -17.50
C MET A 273 3.64 14.67 -17.86
N ALA A 274 3.83 13.71 -16.96
CA ALA A 274 3.40 12.32 -17.14
C ALA A 274 1.88 12.22 -17.29
N SER A 275 1.10 12.81 -16.39
CA SER A 275 -0.36 12.80 -16.45
C SER A 275 -0.88 13.46 -17.74
N ALA A 276 -0.32 14.59 -18.14
CA ALA A 276 -0.70 15.23 -19.41
C ALA A 276 -0.38 14.35 -20.63
N ALA A 277 0.75 13.65 -20.61
CA ALA A 277 1.12 12.72 -21.69
C ALA A 277 0.14 11.52 -21.74
N ASN A 278 -0.22 10.95 -20.58
CA ASN A 278 -1.19 9.88 -20.48
C ASN A 278 -2.56 10.28 -21.07
N ILE A 279 -3.07 11.46 -20.69
CA ILE A 279 -4.37 11.94 -21.19
C ILE A 279 -4.34 12.14 -22.71
N ARG A 280 -3.25 12.70 -23.26
CA ARG A 280 -3.09 12.82 -24.74
C ARG A 280 -3.07 11.45 -25.42
N LEU A 281 -2.35 10.48 -24.85
CA LEU A 281 -2.27 9.12 -25.37
C LEU A 281 -3.63 8.44 -25.37
N LEU A 282 -4.36 8.50 -24.24
CA LEU A 282 -5.67 7.90 -24.06
C LEU A 282 -6.71 8.45 -25.03
N THR A 283 -6.69 9.78 -25.25
CA THR A 283 -7.65 10.48 -26.12
C THR A 283 -7.20 10.56 -27.58
N GLN A 284 -6.11 9.90 -27.94
CA GLN A 284 -5.60 9.89 -29.33
C GLN A 284 -6.67 9.39 -30.31
N ALA A 285 -6.83 10.09 -31.41
CA ALA A 285 -7.83 9.83 -32.45
C ALA A 285 -9.30 10.06 -32.05
N SER A 286 -9.57 10.56 -30.84
CA SER A 286 -10.93 10.90 -30.42
C SER A 286 -11.57 11.94 -31.32
N THR A 287 -12.84 11.72 -31.65
CA THR A 287 -13.69 12.70 -32.32
C THR A 287 -14.75 13.30 -31.38
N LEU A 288 -14.80 12.80 -30.13
CA LEU A 288 -15.73 13.28 -29.10
C LEU A 288 -15.22 14.53 -28.37
N MET A 289 -13.90 14.80 -28.46
CA MET A 289 -13.29 15.99 -27.89
C MET A 289 -13.78 17.23 -28.63
N TRP A 290 -13.75 18.37 -27.95
CA TRP A 290 -14.07 19.65 -28.57
C TRP A 290 -13.10 19.95 -29.73
N ARG A 291 -13.62 20.46 -30.83
CA ARG A 291 -12.83 20.82 -32.03
C ARG A 291 -13.05 22.27 -32.41
N ASP A 292 -11.97 22.92 -32.81
CA ASP A 292 -12.06 24.22 -33.44
C ASP A 292 -12.89 24.13 -34.73
N ILE A 293 -13.92 24.94 -34.80
CA ILE A 293 -14.60 25.17 -36.09
C ILE A 293 -13.69 26.11 -36.88
N PRO A 294 -13.32 25.78 -38.13
CA PRO A 294 -12.59 26.71 -38.97
C PRO A 294 -13.34 28.04 -39.13
N GLY A 295 -12.71 29.14 -38.76
CA GLY A 295 -13.30 30.47 -38.81
C GLY A 295 -12.38 31.52 -38.20
N ASP A 296 -12.74 32.80 -38.32
CA ASP A 296 -12.01 33.86 -37.64
C ASP A 296 -12.19 33.80 -36.10
N GLY A 297 -11.35 34.53 -35.36
CA GLY A 297 -11.35 34.49 -33.88
C GLY A 297 -12.66 34.91 -33.22
N LEU A 298 -13.52 35.71 -33.94
CA LEU A 298 -14.83 36.14 -33.46
C LEU A 298 -15.87 35.02 -33.56
N GLN A 299 -15.82 34.22 -34.63
CA GLN A 299 -16.70 33.05 -34.80
C GLN A 299 -16.34 31.93 -33.82
N LYS A 300 -15.06 31.78 -33.45
CA LYS A 300 -14.63 30.84 -32.37
C LYS A 300 -15.21 31.22 -31.01
N ALA A 301 -15.22 32.50 -30.67
CA ALA A 301 -15.83 32.99 -29.43
C ALA A 301 -17.36 32.80 -29.40
N ALA A 302 -18.02 32.92 -30.57
CA ALA A 302 -19.46 32.69 -30.71
C ALA A 302 -19.86 31.20 -30.66
N ALA A 303 -18.95 30.26 -30.95
CA ALA A 303 -19.20 28.82 -30.89
C ALA A 303 -19.16 28.24 -29.44
N GLY A 304 -18.88 29.04 -28.41
CA GLY A 304 -19.37 28.85 -27.06
C GLY A 304 -18.44 28.16 -26.06
N LYS A 305 -17.34 27.49 -26.43
CA LYS A 305 -16.49 26.81 -25.41
C LYS A 305 -15.04 27.30 -25.47
N VAL A 306 -14.70 28.25 -24.58
CA VAL A 306 -13.34 28.82 -24.51
C VAL A 306 -12.40 27.94 -23.71
N GLN A 307 -12.87 27.38 -22.59
CA GLN A 307 -12.10 26.52 -21.69
C GLN A 307 -13.02 25.67 -20.82
N ASP A 308 -12.47 24.55 -20.31
CA ASP A 308 -13.15 23.68 -19.38
C ASP A 308 -13.04 24.14 -17.92
N ALA A 309 -13.88 23.58 -17.05
CA ALA A 309 -13.73 23.69 -15.62
C ALA A 309 -12.41 23.07 -15.14
N TYR A 310 -11.92 23.49 -13.97
CA TYR A 310 -10.64 23.00 -13.40
C TYR A 310 -10.61 21.49 -13.20
N SER A 311 -11.72 20.86 -12.82
CA SER A 311 -11.78 19.41 -12.64
C SER A 311 -11.48 18.61 -13.93
N LEU A 312 -11.59 19.24 -15.11
CA LEU A 312 -11.20 18.69 -16.39
C LEU A 312 -9.82 19.18 -16.82
N ARG A 313 -9.65 20.50 -17.01
CA ARG A 313 -8.42 21.05 -17.60
C ARG A 313 -7.21 21.06 -16.67
N CYS A 314 -7.41 20.96 -15.34
CA CYS A 314 -6.33 20.94 -14.35
C CYS A 314 -6.02 19.52 -13.83
N MET A 315 -6.51 18.46 -14.48
CA MET A 315 -6.15 17.09 -14.12
C MET A 315 -4.62 16.90 -13.98
N PRO A 316 -3.77 17.32 -14.94
CA PRO A 316 -2.34 17.12 -14.82
C PRO A 316 -1.71 17.81 -13.60
N GLN A 317 -2.22 18.98 -13.23
CA GLN A 317 -1.74 19.77 -12.09
C GLN A 317 -2.16 19.18 -10.73
N VAL A 318 -3.19 18.34 -10.70
CA VAL A 318 -3.71 17.70 -9.48
C VAL A 318 -3.26 16.24 -9.40
N HIS A 319 -3.30 15.48 -10.50
CA HIS A 319 -2.82 14.11 -10.54
C HIS A 319 -1.28 14.02 -10.40
N GLY A 320 -0.56 15.01 -10.96
CA GLY A 320 0.90 15.07 -10.95
C GLY A 320 1.50 15.00 -9.54
N PRO A 321 1.09 15.85 -8.59
CA PRO A 321 1.59 15.79 -7.22
C PRO A 321 1.38 14.45 -6.52
N ALA A 322 0.32 13.69 -6.84
CA ALA A 322 0.15 12.34 -6.30
C ALA A 322 1.21 11.37 -6.85
N ARG A 323 1.57 11.48 -8.15
CA ARG A 323 2.67 10.72 -8.75
C ARG A 323 4.03 11.07 -8.12
N ASP A 324 4.29 12.35 -7.92
CA ASP A 324 5.53 12.82 -7.29
C ASP A 324 5.63 12.35 -5.83
N ALA A 325 4.51 12.34 -5.08
CA ALA A 325 4.44 11.81 -3.72
C ALA A 325 4.69 10.30 -3.67
N VAL A 326 4.14 9.52 -4.60
CA VAL A 326 4.44 8.09 -4.76
C VAL A 326 5.94 7.86 -4.94
N GLY A 327 6.61 8.67 -5.77
CA GLY A 327 8.06 8.61 -5.96
C GLY A 327 8.84 8.85 -4.66
N TYR A 328 8.48 9.88 -3.90
CA TYR A 328 9.10 10.19 -2.60
C TYR A 328 8.91 9.05 -1.59
N VAL A 329 7.68 8.57 -1.43
CA VAL A 329 7.35 7.50 -0.45
C VAL A 329 8.05 6.19 -0.83
N ASN A 330 8.16 5.88 -2.12
CA ASN A 330 8.92 4.73 -2.59
C ASN A 330 10.40 4.82 -2.18
N GLY A 331 11.01 6.01 -2.27
CA GLY A 331 12.38 6.25 -1.81
C GLY A 331 12.55 5.99 -0.31
N VAL A 332 11.60 6.46 0.52
CA VAL A 332 11.62 6.22 1.98
C VAL A 332 11.49 4.72 2.28
N LEU A 333 10.54 4.04 1.66
CA LEU A 333 10.32 2.60 1.86
C LEU A 333 11.50 1.75 1.37
N ALA A 334 12.14 2.12 0.26
CA ALA A 334 13.31 1.40 -0.24
C ALA A 334 14.45 1.36 0.78
N VAL A 335 14.60 2.40 1.59
CA VAL A 335 15.58 2.45 2.69
C VAL A 335 15.08 1.67 3.91
N GLU A 336 13.86 1.96 4.35
CA GLU A 336 13.32 1.39 5.60
C GLU A 336 13.13 -0.13 5.55
N LEU A 337 12.65 -0.66 4.44
CA LEU A 337 12.46 -2.10 4.25
C LEU A 337 13.78 -2.88 4.35
N ASN A 338 14.90 -2.25 3.97
CA ASN A 338 16.22 -2.85 3.88
C ASN A 338 17.18 -2.35 4.99
N GLY A 339 16.63 -1.69 6.00
CA GLY A 339 17.35 -1.16 7.16
C GLY A 339 17.18 -1.98 8.42
N ALA A 340 18.15 -1.88 9.35
CA ALA A 340 18.05 -2.45 10.68
C ALA A 340 17.24 -1.53 11.59
N ASN A 341 15.98 -1.85 11.82
CA ASN A 341 15.03 -1.07 12.62
C ASN A 341 14.70 -1.69 13.99
N ASP A 342 15.62 -2.48 14.55
CA ASP A 342 15.56 -3.08 15.89
C ASP A 342 16.37 -2.26 16.92
N ASN A 343 16.29 -2.62 18.19
CA ASN A 343 17.08 -2.07 19.30
C ASN A 343 17.10 -3.05 20.50
N PRO A 344 18.27 -3.20 21.19
CA PRO A 344 19.60 -2.77 20.78
C PRO A 344 20.12 -3.59 19.59
N LEU A 345 21.02 -2.98 18.82
CA LEU A 345 21.68 -3.64 17.68
C LEU A 345 22.94 -4.37 18.13
N VAL A 346 23.23 -5.49 17.48
CA VAL A 346 24.36 -6.39 17.73
C VAL A 346 25.35 -6.27 16.59
N PHE A 347 26.59 -5.86 16.87
CA PHE A 347 27.65 -5.67 15.89
C PHE A 347 28.77 -6.69 16.07
N GLY A 348 29.19 -7.36 15.01
CA GLY A 348 30.40 -8.19 14.98
C GLY A 348 31.65 -7.35 14.88
N ALA A 349 32.80 -7.93 15.18
CA ALA A 349 34.09 -7.25 15.08
C ALA A 349 34.45 -6.83 13.62
N ASP A 350 33.85 -7.47 12.66
CA ASP A 350 33.99 -7.25 11.21
C ASP A 350 33.15 -6.07 10.66
N THR A 351 32.27 -5.50 11.50
CA THR A 351 31.43 -4.36 11.11
C THR A 351 32.10 -2.99 11.27
N PHE A 352 33.29 -2.94 11.82
CA PHE A 352 34.03 -1.70 12.06
C PHE A 352 35.02 -1.44 10.93
N SER A 353 34.75 -0.44 10.07
CA SER A 353 35.72 0.06 9.07
C SER A 353 36.83 0.89 9.73
N GLU A 354 37.96 1.06 9.03
CA GLU A 354 39.05 1.96 9.50
C GLU A 354 38.57 3.42 9.63
N GLU A 355 37.63 3.86 8.78
CA GLU A 355 37.00 5.18 8.88
C GLU A 355 36.19 5.32 10.16
N HIS A 356 35.44 4.30 10.53
CA HIS A 356 34.68 4.25 11.80
C HIS A 356 35.63 4.24 13.01
N ALA A 357 36.75 3.55 12.91
CA ALA A 357 37.81 3.55 13.92
C ALA A 357 38.39 4.97 14.17
N ALA A 358 38.57 5.74 13.12
CA ALA A 358 39.05 7.11 13.22
C ALA A 358 37.99 8.06 13.83
N GLU A 359 36.74 7.91 13.47
CA GLU A 359 35.62 8.69 14.05
C GLU A 359 35.47 8.42 15.55
N VAL A 360 35.59 7.17 15.97
CA VAL A 360 35.50 6.77 17.40
C VAL A 360 36.68 7.31 18.21
N GLN A 361 37.90 7.39 17.64
CA GLN A 361 39.01 8.06 18.29
C GLN A 361 38.74 9.56 18.54
N HIS A 362 37.98 10.19 17.64
CA HIS A 362 37.62 11.59 17.76
C HIS A 362 36.50 11.84 18.77
N THR A 363 35.53 10.94 18.87
CA THR A 363 34.33 11.06 19.75
C THR A 363 34.53 10.46 21.15
N GLY A 364 35.62 9.71 21.40
CA GLY A 364 35.89 9.07 22.68
C GLY A 364 35.01 7.82 22.99
N PHE A 365 34.22 7.37 22.03
CA PHE A 365 33.45 6.11 22.19
C PHE A 365 34.36 4.90 22.09
N SER A 366 34.15 3.90 22.96
CA SER A 366 34.95 2.69 22.96
C SER A 366 34.51 1.70 21.88
N HIS A 367 35.42 1.22 21.03
CA HIS A 367 35.22 0.13 20.06
C HIS A 367 34.79 -1.21 20.67
N ARG A 368 34.74 -1.32 22.00
CA ARG A 368 34.51 -2.58 22.70
C ARG A 368 33.02 -2.94 22.85
N HIS A 369 32.13 -2.01 22.53
CA HIS A 369 30.69 -2.26 22.67
C HIS A 369 30.14 -2.95 21.42
N GLN A 370 29.91 -4.25 21.50
CA GLN A 370 29.23 -5.03 20.47
C GLN A 370 27.71 -4.83 20.47
N ILE A 371 27.14 -4.27 21.53
CA ILE A 371 25.71 -4.02 21.68
C ILE A 371 25.50 -2.52 21.87
N LEU A 372 24.77 -1.93 20.94
CA LEU A 372 24.49 -0.50 20.95
C LEU A 372 22.98 -0.24 20.99
N SER A 373 22.55 0.56 21.95
CA SER A 373 21.17 1.02 22.04
C SER A 373 21.02 2.39 21.38
N GLY A 374 20.11 2.50 20.44
CA GLY A 374 19.82 3.71 19.66
C GLY A 374 18.32 3.87 19.42
N GLY A 375 17.96 4.58 18.33
CA GLY A 375 16.58 4.94 18.02
C GLY A 375 16.09 4.41 16.66
N ASN A 376 16.70 3.38 16.08
CA ASN A 376 16.34 2.88 14.73
C ASN A 376 14.92 2.32 14.62
N PHE A 377 14.29 2.03 15.74
CA PHE A 377 12.87 1.66 15.83
C PHE A 377 11.91 2.83 15.63
N HIS A 378 12.40 4.07 15.63
CA HIS A 378 11.53 5.26 15.60
C HIS A 378 10.90 5.46 14.22
N GLY A 379 9.58 5.33 14.15
CA GLY A 379 8.83 5.34 12.90
C GLY A 379 8.59 6.70 12.25
N ALA A 380 9.28 7.79 12.66
CA ALA A 380 9.06 9.13 12.11
C ALA A 380 9.21 9.22 10.59
N PRO A 381 10.21 8.58 9.93
CA PRO A 381 10.31 8.62 8.48
C PRO A 381 9.07 8.05 7.78
N LEU A 382 8.55 6.94 8.29
CA LEU A 382 7.33 6.30 7.75
C LEU A 382 6.06 7.08 8.09
N SER A 383 5.98 7.68 9.27
CA SER A 383 4.84 8.48 9.69
C SER A 383 4.63 9.69 8.77
N VAL A 384 5.68 10.48 8.56
CA VAL A 384 5.67 11.65 7.67
C VAL A 384 5.37 11.24 6.22
N ALA A 385 6.00 10.17 5.73
CA ALA A 385 5.77 9.64 4.39
C ALA A 385 4.32 9.16 4.19
N SER A 386 3.72 8.52 5.21
CA SER A 386 2.33 8.06 5.19
C SER A 386 1.34 9.21 5.08
N ASP A 387 1.50 10.25 5.90
CA ASP A 387 0.63 11.43 5.86
C ASP A 387 0.82 12.22 4.56
N PHE A 388 2.04 12.29 4.02
CA PHE A 388 2.29 12.92 2.72
C PHE A 388 1.57 12.19 1.58
N LEU A 389 1.62 10.85 1.57
CA LEU A 389 0.86 10.02 0.62
C LEU A 389 -0.65 10.23 0.79
N ALA A 390 -1.15 10.23 2.03
CA ALA A 390 -2.56 10.44 2.36
C ALA A 390 -3.10 11.76 1.80
N ILE A 391 -2.38 12.86 2.03
CA ILE A 391 -2.74 14.20 1.51
C ILE A 391 -2.75 14.21 -0.01
N ALA A 392 -1.75 13.60 -0.66
CA ALA A 392 -1.63 13.61 -2.10
C ALA A 392 -2.73 12.77 -2.79
N VAL A 393 -3.00 11.56 -2.29
CA VAL A 393 -4.04 10.67 -2.85
C VAL A 393 -5.45 11.22 -2.62
N CYS A 394 -5.69 11.92 -1.50
CA CYS A 394 -6.96 12.61 -1.23
C CYS A 394 -7.36 13.54 -2.39
N GLN A 395 -6.40 14.20 -3.05
CA GLN A 395 -6.67 15.10 -4.18
C GLN A 395 -7.21 14.36 -5.41
N LEU A 396 -6.77 13.10 -5.66
CA LEU A 396 -7.32 12.28 -6.76
C LEU A 396 -8.82 12.03 -6.56
N GLY A 397 -9.22 11.67 -5.34
CA GLY A 397 -10.62 11.47 -4.98
C GLY A 397 -11.44 12.75 -5.11
N THR A 398 -10.91 13.87 -4.61
CA THR A 398 -11.62 15.16 -4.64
C THR A 398 -11.86 15.65 -6.06
N ILE A 399 -10.86 15.62 -6.93
CA ILE A 399 -11.03 16.09 -8.34
C ILE A 399 -11.93 15.14 -9.13
N SER A 400 -11.88 13.83 -8.88
CA SER A 400 -12.77 12.83 -9.46
C SER A 400 -14.22 13.11 -9.08
N GLU A 401 -14.49 13.32 -7.80
CA GLU A 401 -15.84 13.66 -7.32
C GLU A 401 -16.38 14.94 -7.99
N ARG A 402 -15.55 15.96 -8.18
CA ARG A 402 -15.96 17.18 -8.90
C ARG A 402 -16.31 16.91 -10.37
N ARG A 403 -15.66 15.97 -11.04
CA ARG A 403 -16.06 15.53 -12.39
C ARG A 403 -17.40 14.80 -12.38
N GLN A 404 -17.62 13.93 -11.40
CA GLN A 404 -18.89 13.21 -11.23
C GLN A 404 -20.07 14.16 -10.98
N ALA A 405 -19.87 15.19 -10.13
CA ALA A 405 -20.89 16.22 -9.92
C ALA A 405 -21.25 16.95 -11.23
N ARG A 406 -20.28 17.15 -12.12
CA ARG A 406 -20.55 17.76 -13.44
C ARG A 406 -21.23 16.80 -14.41
N LEU A 407 -20.94 15.50 -14.35
CA LEU A 407 -21.60 14.48 -15.19
C LEU A 407 -23.10 14.36 -14.92
N VAL A 408 -23.55 14.63 -13.71
CA VAL A 408 -25.00 14.56 -13.37
C VAL A 408 -25.76 15.88 -13.55
N ASP A 409 -25.06 16.99 -13.78
CA ASP A 409 -25.65 18.35 -13.87
C ASP A 409 -25.73 18.83 -15.34
N PRO A 410 -26.93 18.89 -15.95
CA PRO A 410 -27.11 19.38 -17.31
C PRO A 410 -26.54 20.78 -17.57
N ALA A 411 -26.57 21.67 -16.58
CA ALA A 411 -26.02 23.01 -16.72
C ALA A 411 -24.48 22.97 -16.88
N ALA A 412 -23.84 22.00 -16.23
CA ALA A 412 -22.39 21.85 -16.24
C ALA A 412 -21.82 21.29 -17.56
N HIS A 413 -22.60 20.50 -18.30
CA HIS A 413 -22.20 19.88 -19.56
C HIS A 413 -23.00 20.38 -20.79
N GLY A 414 -23.83 21.43 -20.62
CA GLY A 414 -24.55 22.06 -21.71
C GLY A 414 -25.62 21.16 -22.35
N GLY A 415 -26.22 20.24 -21.62
CA GLY A 415 -27.27 19.35 -22.11
C GLY A 415 -26.79 18.23 -23.03
N LEU A 416 -25.50 17.85 -23.01
CA LEU A 416 -24.95 16.77 -23.84
C LEU A 416 -25.62 15.41 -23.56
N PHE A 417 -26.16 15.21 -22.36
CA PHE A 417 -26.88 14.02 -21.93
C PHE A 417 -27.91 14.35 -20.82
N PRO A 418 -28.85 13.45 -20.47
CA PRO A 418 -29.87 13.71 -19.46
C PRO A 418 -29.29 13.96 -18.06
N ALA A 419 -30.05 14.69 -17.23
CA ALA A 419 -29.76 14.84 -15.81
C ALA A 419 -29.61 13.47 -15.16
N PHE A 420 -28.66 13.34 -14.24
CA PHE A 420 -28.36 12.11 -13.50
C PHE A 420 -28.09 10.88 -14.38
N LEU A 421 -27.73 11.08 -15.65
CA LEU A 421 -27.36 10.02 -16.59
C LEU A 421 -28.42 8.91 -16.74
N ILE A 422 -29.70 9.28 -16.73
CA ILE A 422 -30.82 8.32 -16.77
C ILE A 422 -31.93 8.78 -17.74
N GLU A 423 -32.60 7.83 -18.36
CA GLU A 423 -33.80 8.08 -19.14
C GLU A 423 -35.04 8.23 -18.22
N ASN A 424 -36.04 8.96 -18.70
CA ASN A 424 -37.31 9.18 -17.97
C ASN A 424 -37.09 9.72 -16.53
N GLY A 425 -36.27 10.78 -16.40
CA GLY A 425 -36.06 11.46 -15.13
C GLY A 425 -37.37 11.85 -14.44
N GLY A 426 -37.44 11.68 -13.14
CA GLY A 426 -38.66 11.83 -12.36
C GLY A 426 -39.32 10.49 -12.01
N LEU A 427 -39.43 9.56 -12.96
CA LEU A 427 -39.70 8.16 -12.68
C LEU A 427 -38.44 7.45 -12.18
N ASN A 428 -37.29 7.78 -12.77
CA ASN A 428 -35.97 7.28 -12.39
C ASN A 428 -35.13 8.39 -11.77
N SER A 429 -34.26 8.03 -10.82
CA SER A 429 -33.29 8.91 -10.16
C SER A 429 -31.86 8.73 -10.69
N GLY A 430 -31.57 7.59 -11.31
CA GLY A 430 -30.29 7.28 -11.95
C GLY A 430 -29.08 7.38 -11.02
N PHE A 431 -28.06 8.06 -11.50
CA PHE A 431 -26.78 8.20 -10.81
C PHE A 431 -26.71 9.31 -9.74
N MET A 432 -27.88 9.87 -9.34
CA MET A 432 -27.95 10.92 -8.32
C MET A 432 -27.22 10.49 -7.03
N MET A 433 -27.59 9.33 -6.48
CA MET A 433 -27.01 8.84 -5.21
C MET A 433 -25.58 8.31 -5.38
N VAL A 434 -25.17 7.93 -6.58
CA VAL A 434 -23.77 7.54 -6.87
C VAL A 434 -22.84 8.72 -6.61
N GLN A 435 -23.22 9.93 -7.05
CA GLN A 435 -22.46 11.15 -6.77
C GLN A 435 -22.46 11.49 -5.25
N TYR A 436 -23.57 11.27 -4.52
CA TYR A 436 -23.60 11.45 -3.07
C TYR A 436 -22.61 10.53 -2.35
N THR A 437 -22.51 9.27 -2.78
CA THR A 437 -21.54 8.31 -2.23
C THR A 437 -20.10 8.81 -2.46
N SER A 438 -19.79 9.31 -3.65
CA SER A 438 -18.48 9.88 -3.94
C SER A 438 -18.18 11.12 -3.09
N ALA A 439 -19.17 11.99 -2.90
CA ALA A 439 -19.02 13.17 -2.05
C ALA A 439 -18.78 12.80 -0.58
N ALA A 440 -19.48 11.78 -0.06
CA ALA A 440 -19.28 11.26 1.29
C ALA A 440 -17.85 10.71 1.47
N LEU A 441 -17.37 9.87 0.53
CA LEU A 441 -16.03 9.31 0.58
C LEU A 441 -14.94 10.37 0.47
N ALA A 442 -15.12 11.38 -0.41
CA ALA A 442 -14.19 12.51 -0.53
C ALA A 442 -14.14 13.35 0.75
N SER A 443 -15.27 13.55 1.42
CA SER A 443 -15.33 14.26 2.70
C SER A 443 -14.70 13.47 3.84
N GLU A 444 -14.89 12.16 3.89
CA GLU A 444 -14.23 11.28 4.85
C GLU A 444 -12.71 11.29 4.66
N ASN A 445 -12.24 11.22 3.42
CA ASN A 445 -10.81 11.33 3.09
C ASN A 445 -10.18 12.62 3.63
N LYS A 446 -10.88 13.76 3.58
CA LYS A 446 -10.41 15.01 4.17
C LYS A 446 -10.12 14.85 5.67
N SER A 447 -10.99 14.17 6.40
CA SER A 447 -10.82 13.94 7.85
C SER A 447 -9.66 12.98 8.13
N LEU A 448 -9.53 11.92 7.33
CA LEU A 448 -8.42 10.97 7.43
C LEU A 448 -7.07 11.58 6.98
N ALA A 449 -7.07 12.58 6.10
CA ALA A 449 -5.86 13.28 5.65
C ALA A 449 -5.33 14.30 6.68
N HIS A 450 -5.99 14.47 7.83
CA HIS A 450 -5.41 15.24 8.93
C HIS A 450 -4.17 14.49 9.45
N PRO A 451 -2.96 15.10 9.41
CA PRO A 451 -1.73 14.37 9.70
C PRO A 451 -1.68 13.86 11.13
N ALA A 452 -1.41 12.57 11.29
CA ALA A 452 -1.15 11.96 12.60
C ALA A 452 0.30 12.22 13.04
N SER A 453 1.23 12.38 12.10
CA SER A 453 2.66 12.59 12.36
C SER A 453 3.00 13.90 13.07
N VAL A 454 2.06 14.85 13.16
CA VAL A 454 2.25 16.13 13.86
C VAL A 454 1.92 16.05 15.35
N ASP A 455 1.42 14.89 15.82
CA ASP A 455 1.04 14.66 17.22
C ASP A 455 2.08 13.81 17.95
N THR A 456 2.16 13.96 19.26
CA THR A 456 2.95 13.10 20.14
C THR A 456 2.35 13.07 21.54
N ILE A 457 2.32 11.88 22.15
CA ILE A 457 1.83 11.66 23.52
C ILE A 457 2.89 10.86 24.27
N PRO A 458 3.48 11.37 25.38
CA PRO A 458 4.47 10.65 26.16
C PRO A 458 3.95 9.31 26.70
N THR A 459 4.77 8.27 26.56
CA THR A 459 4.48 6.91 27.05
C THR A 459 5.63 6.40 27.95
N SER A 460 5.50 5.17 28.51
CA SER A 460 6.53 4.52 29.33
C SER A 460 7.08 5.40 30.45
N ALA A 461 6.18 6.03 31.24
CA ALA A 461 6.54 6.95 32.33
C ALA A 461 7.48 8.09 31.87
N ASN A 462 7.21 8.69 30.71
CA ASN A 462 7.98 9.76 30.06
C ASN A 462 9.39 9.37 29.56
N VAL A 463 9.72 8.08 29.51
CA VAL A 463 10.98 7.63 28.87
C VAL A 463 10.83 7.70 27.34
N GLU A 464 9.63 7.42 26.83
CA GLU A 464 9.24 7.54 25.42
C GLU A 464 8.41 8.81 25.25
N ASP A 465 9.06 9.97 25.37
CA ASP A 465 8.44 11.30 25.46
C ASP A 465 8.14 11.93 24.10
N HIS A 466 8.67 11.34 23.03
CA HIS A 466 8.37 11.71 21.65
C HIS A 466 8.16 10.45 20.80
N VAL A 467 6.93 10.26 20.31
CA VAL A 467 6.50 9.10 19.53
C VAL A 467 6.03 9.50 18.14
N SER A 468 6.06 8.57 17.19
CA SER A 468 5.88 8.89 15.77
C SER A 468 4.42 8.96 15.29
N MET A 469 3.48 8.33 15.97
CA MET A 469 2.09 8.07 15.53
C MET A 469 2.02 7.35 14.16
N GLY A 470 3.10 6.69 13.74
CA GLY A 470 3.25 6.08 12.40
C GLY A 470 2.21 5.02 12.06
N PRO A 471 1.80 4.11 12.97
CA PRO A 471 0.74 3.15 12.69
C PRO A 471 -0.61 3.80 12.34
N ILE A 472 -0.92 4.95 12.97
CA ILE A 472 -2.14 5.72 12.72
C ILE A 472 -2.04 6.35 11.33
N ALA A 473 -0.93 7.05 11.03
CA ALA A 473 -0.68 7.66 9.72
C ALA A 473 -0.77 6.62 8.58
N ALA A 474 -0.14 5.46 8.73
CA ALA A 474 -0.15 4.41 7.73
C ALA A 474 -1.55 3.78 7.51
N ARG A 475 -2.36 3.63 8.58
CA ARG A 475 -3.76 3.18 8.48
C ARG A 475 -4.62 4.22 7.77
N HIS A 476 -4.45 5.51 8.06
CA HIS A 476 -5.15 6.60 7.38
C HIS A 476 -4.83 6.61 5.88
N ALA A 477 -3.55 6.54 5.51
CA ALA A 477 -3.13 6.47 4.11
C ALA A 477 -3.79 5.30 3.37
N ARG A 478 -3.81 4.10 3.98
CA ARG A 478 -4.46 2.92 3.40
C ARG A 478 -5.98 3.11 3.23
N SER A 479 -6.66 3.71 4.20
CA SER A 479 -8.10 3.97 4.14
C SER A 479 -8.43 4.98 3.03
N ILE A 480 -7.63 6.05 2.88
CA ILE A 480 -7.78 7.05 1.82
C ILE A 480 -7.57 6.43 0.45
N VAL A 481 -6.57 5.56 0.29
CA VAL A 481 -6.33 4.84 -0.96
C VAL A 481 -7.54 3.98 -1.33
N ALA A 482 -8.09 3.23 -0.37
CA ALA A 482 -9.29 2.40 -0.60
C ALA A 482 -10.52 3.24 -0.96
N ASN A 483 -10.78 4.34 -0.25
CA ASN A 483 -11.89 5.24 -0.57
C ASN A 483 -11.72 5.89 -1.94
N THR A 484 -10.48 6.30 -2.29
CA THR A 484 -10.18 6.90 -3.61
C THR A 484 -10.38 5.89 -4.74
N ALA A 485 -10.03 4.61 -4.54
CA ALA A 485 -10.33 3.54 -5.50
C ALA A 485 -11.83 3.44 -5.79
N ARG A 486 -12.67 3.50 -4.76
CA ARG A 486 -14.13 3.52 -4.90
C ARG A 486 -14.63 4.75 -5.65
N VAL A 487 -14.12 5.93 -5.32
CA VAL A 487 -14.50 7.18 -6.01
C VAL A 487 -14.16 7.10 -7.50
N LEU A 488 -12.99 6.57 -7.87
CA LEU A 488 -12.60 6.37 -9.27
C LEU A 488 -13.45 5.30 -9.97
N ALA A 489 -13.83 4.23 -9.26
CA ALA A 489 -14.74 3.22 -9.79
C ALA A 489 -16.13 3.80 -10.12
N LEU A 490 -16.67 4.63 -9.23
CA LEU A 490 -17.94 5.33 -9.45
C LEU A 490 -17.83 6.30 -10.63
N GLU A 491 -16.74 7.03 -10.78
CA GLU A 491 -16.51 7.89 -11.95
C GLU A 491 -16.43 7.08 -13.24
N ALA A 492 -15.71 5.95 -13.26
CA ALA A 492 -15.61 5.09 -14.44
C ALA A 492 -16.99 4.62 -14.92
N MET A 493 -17.85 4.21 -13.99
CA MET A 493 -19.22 3.78 -14.27
C MET A 493 -20.06 4.94 -14.84
N MET A 494 -19.98 6.14 -14.24
CA MET A 494 -20.69 7.32 -14.69
C MET A 494 -20.18 7.83 -16.04
N ALA A 495 -18.87 7.84 -16.26
CA ALA A 495 -18.27 8.25 -17.52
C ALA A 495 -18.67 7.32 -18.68
N ALA A 496 -18.68 5.99 -18.44
CA ALA A 496 -19.16 5.03 -19.42
C ALA A 496 -20.64 5.28 -19.78
N GLN A 497 -21.50 5.53 -18.78
CA GLN A 497 -22.91 5.85 -19.00
C GLN A 497 -23.11 7.15 -19.79
N ALA A 498 -22.33 8.18 -19.49
CA ALA A 498 -22.37 9.45 -20.24
C ALA A 498 -21.90 9.28 -21.70
N LEU A 499 -20.88 8.44 -21.92
CA LEU A 499 -20.38 8.11 -23.25
C LEU A 499 -21.43 7.37 -24.10
N ASP A 500 -22.25 6.49 -23.51
CA ASP A 500 -23.35 5.85 -24.23
C ASP A 500 -24.38 6.87 -24.75
N PHE A 501 -24.78 7.82 -23.90
CA PHE A 501 -25.67 8.89 -24.35
C PHE A 501 -25.07 9.69 -25.50
N ARG A 502 -23.76 10.00 -25.42
CA ARG A 502 -23.05 10.69 -26.52
C ARG A 502 -23.04 9.88 -27.82
N MET A 503 -22.75 8.57 -27.74
CA MET A 503 -22.66 7.70 -28.91
C MET A 503 -23.99 7.39 -29.55
N ARG A 504 -25.09 7.32 -28.80
CA ARG A 504 -26.45 7.18 -29.35
C ARG A 504 -26.80 8.33 -30.30
N ASN A 505 -26.31 9.51 -29.98
CA ASN A 505 -26.53 10.69 -30.84
C ASN A 505 -25.55 10.76 -32.02
N GLU A 506 -24.38 10.13 -31.93
CA GLU A 506 -23.28 10.30 -32.89
C GLU A 506 -22.76 9.00 -33.54
N GLY A 507 -23.14 7.84 -33.03
CA GLY A 507 -23.20 6.60 -33.82
C GLY A 507 -22.08 5.58 -33.80
N THR A 508 -20.93 5.65 -33.11
CA THR A 508 -20.01 4.48 -33.00
C THR A 508 -18.84 4.64 -32.02
N LEU A 509 -18.32 3.50 -31.50
CA LEU A 509 -17.07 3.37 -30.70
C LEU A 509 -15.84 3.99 -31.42
N SER A 510 -15.84 4.02 -32.74
CA SER A 510 -14.77 4.60 -33.56
C SER A 510 -14.54 6.09 -33.32
N LYS A 511 -15.38 6.77 -32.56
CA LYS A 511 -15.24 8.18 -32.20
C LYS A 511 -14.50 8.44 -30.89
N MET A 512 -14.37 7.43 -30.03
CA MET A 512 -13.54 7.52 -28.83
C MET A 512 -12.04 7.50 -29.15
N GLY A 513 -11.24 8.00 -28.23
CA GLY A 513 -9.79 7.78 -28.24
C GLY A 513 -9.44 6.32 -28.08
N ARG A 514 -8.24 5.94 -28.50
CA ARG A 514 -7.81 4.52 -28.45
C ARG A 514 -7.89 3.96 -27.03
N GLY A 515 -7.31 4.65 -26.04
CA GLY A 515 -7.30 4.17 -24.67
C GLY A 515 -8.65 4.28 -23.98
N THR A 516 -9.38 5.36 -24.20
CA THR A 516 -10.71 5.54 -23.61
C THR A 516 -11.72 4.52 -24.15
N ALA A 517 -11.60 4.08 -25.42
CA ALA A 517 -12.41 3.00 -25.98
C ALA A 517 -12.12 1.64 -25.30
N GLN A 518 -10.85 1.34 -25.03
CA GLN A 518 -10.49 0.11 -24.29
C GLN A 518 -11.03 0.15 -22.86
N ALA A 519 -10.82 1.28 -22.15
CA ALA A 519 -11.33 1.44 -20.77
C ALA A 519 -12.86 1.35 -20.72
N TYR A 520 -13.56 1.99 -21.64
CA TYR A 520 -15.02 1.89 -21.79
C TYR A 520 -15.46 0.44 -21.98
N THR A 521 -14.79 -0.30 -22.86
CA THR A 521 -15.09 -1.72 -23.10
C THR A 521 -14.95 -2.55 -21.83
N LEU A 522 -13.86 -2.38 -21.06
CA LEU A 522 -13.65 -3.07 -19.78
C LEU A 522 -14.78 -2.79 -18.79
N VAL A 523 -15.23 -1.54 -18.69
CA VAL A 523 -16.36 -1.19 -17.82
C VAL A 523 -17.65 -1.84 -18.33
N ARG A 524 -17.92 -1.81 -19.64
CA ARG A 524 -19.16 -2.35 -20.25
C ARG A 524 -19.23 -3.86 -20.25
N GLU A 525 -18.12 -4.57 -20.17
CA GLU A 525 -18.10 -6.02 -19.89
C GLU A 525 -18.66 -6.36 -18.50
N ARG A 526 -18.70 -5.41 -17.57
CA ARG A 526 -19.13 -5.60 -16.18
C ARG A 526 -20.47 -4.89 -15.86
N VAL A 527 -20.72 -3.77 -16.50
CA VAL A 527 -21.88 -2.90 -16.24
C VAL A 527 -22.62 -2.63 -17.53
N PRO A 528 -23.89 -3.06 -17.68
CA PRO A 528 -24.67 -2.73 -18.86
C PRO A 528 -25.02 -1.23 -18.89
N PHE A 529 -25.56 -0.75 -20.03
CA PHE A 529 -26.23 0.55 -20.05
C PHE A 529 -27.49 0.50 -19.17
N LEU A 530 -27.59 1.44 -18.23
CA LEU A 530 -28.68 1.52 -17.28
C LEU A 530 -29.75 2.50 -17.80
N SER A 531 -30.88 1.98 -18.29
CA SER A 531 -32.01 2.78 -18.80
C SER A 531 -33.07 3.07 -17.75
N ARG A 532 -32.99 2.43 -16.57
CA ARG A 532 -33.91 2.56 -15.44
C ARG A 532 -33.17 2.31 -14.12
N ASP A 533 -33.79 2.71 -13.02
CA ASP A 533 -33.27 2.40 -11.68
C ASP A 533 -33.32 0.90 -11.40
N GLU A 534 -32.22 0.36 -10.88
CA GLU A 534 -32.08 -1.03 -10.43
C GLU A 534 -31.03 -1.11 -9.30
N ASP A 535 -30.72 -2.29 -8.80
CA ASP A 535 -29.67 -2.44 -7.79
C ASP A 535 -28.28 -2.20 -8.39
N PHE A 536 -27.62 -1.09 -8.00
CA PHE A 536 -26.30 -0.71 -8.50
C PHE A 536 -25.15 -1.39 -7.73
N GLN A 537 -25.40 -2.02 -6.58
CA GLN A 537 -24.34 -2.59 -5.74
C GLN A 537 -23.48 -3.64 -6.47
N PRO A 538 -24.04 -4.60 -7.22
CA PRO A 538 -23.22 -5.55 -7.96
C PRO A 538 -22.30 -4.88 -9.00
N TYR A 539 -22.76 -3.82 -9.65
CA TYR A 539 -21.99 -3.08 -10.65
C TYR A 539 -20.88 -2.27 -10.02
N ILE A 540 -21.16 -1.59 -8.90
CA ILE A 540 -20.15 -0.85 -8.13
C ILE A 540 -19.02 -1.80 -7.70
N ALA A 541 -19.35 -2.95 -7.12
CA ALA A 541 -18.37 -3.96 -6.71
C ALA A 541 -17.54 -4.48 -7.90
N ALA A 542 -18.17 -4.71 -9.05
CA ALA A 542 -17.48 -5.19 -10.25
C ALA A 542 -16.50 -4.16 -10.82
N VAL A 543 -16.83 -2.85 -10.78
CA VAL A 543 -15.93 -1.79 -11.24
C VAL A 543 -14.85 -1.48 -10.20
N GLU A 544 -15.16 -1.59 -8.89
CA GLU A 544 -14.13 -1.52 -7.83
C GLU A 544 -13.07 -2.63 -8.04
N GLU A 545 -13.49 -3.85 -8.39
CA GLU A 545 -12.56 -4.94 -8.75
C GLU A 545 -11.71 -4.60 -9.98
N LEU A 546 -12.27 -3.97 -11.02
CA LEU A 546 -11.50 -3.53 -12.18
C LEU A 546 -10.40 -2.51 -11.81
N VAL A 547 -10.70 -1.59 -10.90
CA VAL A 547 -9.73 -0.62 -10.38
C VAL A 547 -8.64 -1.35 -9.58
N LEU A 548 -9.03 -2.12 -8.56
CA LEU A 548 -8.09 -2.75 -7.63
C LEU A 548 -7.24 -3.86 -8.28
N SER A 549 -7.75 -4.53 -9.31
CA SER A 549 -6.98 -5.51 -10.09
C SER A 549 -5.97 -4.89 -11.04
N GLY A 550 -6.00 -3.58 -11.25
CA GLY A 550 -5.12 -2.86 -12.17
C GLY A 550 -5.52 -2.94 -13.64
N LYS A 551 -6.63 -3.55 -13.97
CA LYS A 551 -7.06 -3.71 -15.38
C LYS A 551 -7.37 -2.37 -16.06
N LEU A 552 -7.92 -1.39 -15.33
CA LEU A 552 -8.11 -0.05 -15.91
C LEU A 552 -6.78 0.68 -16.12
N ALA A 553 -5.86 0.58 -15.17
CA ALA A 553 -4.54 1.20 -15.30
C ALA A 553 -3.71 0.57 -16.43
N SER A 554 -3.85 -0.76 -16.68
CA SER A 554 -3.09 -1.45 -17.72
C SER A 554 -3.38 -0.92 -19.13
N VAL A 555 -4.52 -0.26 -19.36
CA VAL A 555 -4.85 0.39 -20.63
C VAL A 555 -3.76 1.37 -21.08
N LEU A 556 -3.11 2.07 -20.14
CA LEU A 556 -1.99 2.97 -20.47
C LEU A 556 -0.79 2.22 -21.04
N ALA A 557 -0.44 1.07 -20.46
CA ALA A 557 0.66 0.24 -20.95
C ALA A 557 0.34 -0.37 -22.31
N ASP A 558 -0.89 -0.83 -22.51
CA ASP A 558 -1.34 -1.45 -23.76
C ASP A 558 -1.27 -0.45 -24.92
N VAL A 559 -1.84 0.76 -24.76
CA VAL A 559 -1.80 1.81 -25.79
C VAL A 559 -0.38 2.32 -26.04
N SER A 560 0.48 2.39 -25.01
CA SER A 560 1.88 2.78 -25.16
C SER A 560 2.67 1.76 -25.98
N SER A 561 2.43 0.47 -25.77
CA SER A 561 3.10 -0.62 -26.51
C SER A 561 2.67 -0.66 -27.98
N GLU A 562 1.38 -0.45 -28.27
CA GLU A 562 0.87 -0.35 -29.64
C GLU A 562 1.52 0.81 -30.41
N GLN A 563 1.71 1.96 -29.75
CA GLN A 563 2.38 3.11 -30.37
C GLN A 563 3.87 2.84 -30.66
N ALA A 564 4.56 2.09 -29.82
CA ALA A 564 5.97 1.74 -30.02
C ALA A 564 6.18 0.75 -31.18
N VAL A 565 5.19 -0.09 -31.47
CA VAL A 565 5.21 -1.07 -32.60
C VAL A 565 4.79 -0.46 -33.93
N GLY A 566 4.32 0.82 -33.95
CA GLY A 566 4.02 1.57 -35.17
C GLY A 566 2.69 1.17 -35.84
N ILE A 567 1.76 0.65 -35.05
CA ILE A 567 0.38 0.34 -35.51
C ILE A 567 -0.55 1.54 -35.33
#